data_4f1c68e599a8a36cac613e61c45de6ff
#
_entry.id   4f1c68e599a8a36cac613e61c45de6ff
#
_cell.length_a   1.000
_cell.length_b   1.000
_cell.length_c   1.000
_cell.angle_alpha   90.00
_cell.angle_beta   90.00
_cell.angle_gamma   90.00
#
_symmetry.space_group_name_H-M   'P 1'
#
loop_
_entity.id
_entity.type
_entity.pdbx_description
1 polymer ?
#
loop_
_entity_poly.entity_id
_entity_poly.type
_entity_poly.pdbx_seq_one_letter_code
_entity_poly.pdbx_strand_id
1 'polypeptide(L)'
;IQWCIEPAGGPEHVVSYISQKVISELQQYYPGVLDSSIQSLPEALLQINTLTGSRFVVIVDEWDVLIRDEASDLKVQEQYINFLRGMFKGSAPTKYIQLAYLTGILPIKREKTQSALNNFREFTMISPKEFAKYIGFTEEEVRNLCDQYHCDFEEVKRWYDGYLLGSYQVYNPKAVIEVLLCKQFQSYWSETASYETVVPLINMDYHGLKTALIEMLSGASVKVNTLTFQNDIANIRN
;
A
#
# COMPACT_ATOMS: atom_id res chain seq x y z
N ILE A 1 -3.16 -8.74 -1.38
CA ILE A 1 -3.33 -9.33 -2.74
C ILE A 1 -2.11 -10.15 -3.13
N GLN A 2 -0.89 -9.70 -2.89
CA GLN A 2 0.36 -10.40 -3.23
C GLN A 2 0.36 -11.89 -2.82
N TRP A 3 -0.05 -12.18 -1.59
CA TRP A 3 -0.12 -13.55 -1.03
C TRP A 3 -1.18 -14.45 -1.68
N CYS A 4 -2.04 -13.90 -2.52
CA CYS A 4 -3.08 -14.67 -3.20
C CYS A 4 -2.62 -15.22 -4.55
N ILE A 5 -1.53 -14.73 -5.15
CA ILE A 5 -1.10 -15.09 -6.51
C ILE A 5 -0.68 -16.56 -6.57
N GLU A 6 0.24 -16.97 -5.69
CA GLU A 6 0.75 -18.35 -5.67
C GLU A 6 -0.34 -19.37 -5.32
N PRO A 7 -1.13 -19.20 -4.24
CA PRO A 7 -2.22 -20.13 -3.92
C PRO A 7 -3.33 -20.17 -4.97
N ALA A 8 -3.52 -19.10 -5.74
CA ALA A 8 -4.48 -19.07 -6.86
C ALA A 8 -4.01 -19.87 -8.07
N GLY A 9 -2.71 -20.12 -8.19
CA GLY A 9 -2.11 -20.77 -9.36
C GLY A 9 -1.78 -19.80 -10.51
N GLY A 10 -1.76 -18.48 -10.22
CA GLY A 10 -1.41 -17.43 -11.16
C GLY A 10 -2.27 -16.18 -11.04
N PRO A 11 -1.80 -15.05 -11.59
CA PRO A 11 -2.49 -13.77 -11.48
C PRO A 11 -3.89 -13.77 -12.08
N GLU A 12 -4.14 -14.56 -13.13
CA GLU A 12 -5.44 -14.69 -13.80
C GLU A 12 -6.53 -15.32 -12.93
N HIS A 13 -6.15 -16.04 -11.88
CA HIS A 13 -7.08 -16.72 -10.97
C HIS A 13 -7.30 -16.00 -9.64
N VAL A 14 -6.57 -14.92 -9.37
CA VAL A 14 -6.60 -14.23 -8.07
C VAL A 14 -8.01 -13.75 -7.69
N VAL A 15 -8.75 -13.15 -8.63
CA VAL A 15 -10.10 -12.64 -8.37
C VAL A 15 -11.05 -13.77 -7.95
N SER A 16 -11.03 -14.89 -8.68
CA SER A 16 -11.88 -16.05 -8.36
C SER A 16 -11.47 -16.69 -7.05
N TYR A 17 -10.17 -16.83 -6.81
CA TYR A 17 -9.61 -17.36 -5.56
C TYR A 17 -10.06 -16.54 -4.34
N ILE A 18 -9.87 -15.21 -4.37
CA ILE A 18 -10.27 -14.33 -3.28
C ILE A 18 -11.78 -14.42 -3.05
N SER A 19 -12.58 -14.36 -4.13
CA SER A 19 -14.03 -14.43 -4.02
C SER A 19 -14.48 -15.72 -3.37
N GLN A 20 -13.98 -16.87 -3.82
CA GLN A 20 -14.32 -18.18 -3.26
C GLN A 20 -13.90 -18.33 -1.80
N LYS A 21 -12.69 -17.89 -1.44
CA LYS A 21 -12.18 -17.98 -0.07
C LYS A 21 -13.02 -17.16 0.89
N VAL A 22 -13.26 -15.89 0.54
CA VAL A 22 -14.03 -14.98 1.40
C VAL A 22 -15.50 -15.44 1.49
N ILE A 23 -16.12 -15.85 0.39
CA ILE A 23 -17.49 -16.37 0.42
C ILE A 23 -17.59 -17.63 1.30
N SER A 24 -16.62 -18.55 1.20
CA SER A 24 -16.59 -19.74 2.05
C SER A 24 -16.48 -19.40 3.54
N GLU A 25 -15.65 -18.43 3.91
CA GLU A 25 -15.57 -17.95 5.29
C GLU A 25 -16.85 -17.27 5.76
N LEU A 26 -17.46 -16.44 4.89
CA LEU A 26 -18.75 -15.80 5.18
C LEU A 26 -19.87 -16.82 5.37
N GLN A 27 -19.91 -17.91 4.59
CA GLN A 27 -20.88 -19.00 4.76
C GLN A 27 -20.72 -19.70 6.11
N GLN A 28 -19.51 -19.88 6.59
CA GLN A 28 -19.25 -20.45 7.92
C GLN A 28 -19.66 -19.49 9.05
N TYR A 29 -19.42 -18.19 8.87
CA TYR A 29 -19.74 -17.19 9.88
C TYR A 29 -21.22 -16.81 9.92
N TYR A 30 -21.91 -16.87 8.76
CA TYR A 30 -23.33 -16.58 8.61
C TYR A 30 -24.09 -17.83 8.09
N PRO A 31 -24.21 -18.90 8.88
CA PRO A 31 -24.82 -20.15 8.43
C PRO A 31 -26.31 -19.93 8.05
N GLY A 32 -26.70 -20.44 6.87
CA GLY A 32 -28.05 -20.31 6.36
C GLY A 32 -28.48 -18.94 5.82
N VAL A 33 -27.53 -17.98 5.79
CA VAL A 33 -27.79 -16.62 5.26
C VAL A 33 -27.42 -16.53 3.78
N LEU A 34 -26.32 -17.17 3.36
CA LEU A 34 -25.89 -17.15 1.97
C LEU A 34 -26.40 -18.35 1.20
N ASP A 35 -26.94 -18.09 0.00
CA ASP A 35 -27.26 -19.14 -0.97
C ASP A 35 -25.96 -19.81 -1.44
N SER A 36 -25.97 -21.15 -1.54
CA SER A 36 -24.83 -21.94 -1.98
C SER A 36 -24.39 -21.69 -3.44
N SER A 37 -25.27 -21.11 -4.24
CA SER A 37 -25.02 -20.77 -5.65
C SER A 37 -24.27 -19.44 -5.83
N ILE A 38 -24.14 -18.62 -4.77
CA ILE A 38 -23.50 -17.31 -4.86
C ILE A 38 -21.99 -17.47 -5.12
N GLN A 39 -21.51 -16.83 -6.18
CA GLN A 39 -20.10 -16.80 -6.58
C GLN A 39 -19.53 -15.38 -6.62
N SER A 40 -20.38 -14.36 -6.51
CA SER A 40 -19.98 -12.95 -6.53
C SER A 40 -19.83 -12.42 -5.11
N LEU A 41 -18.62 -11.98 -4.75
CA LEU A 41 -18.34 -11.41 -3.43
C LEU A 41 -19.20 -10.17 -3.12
N PRO A 42 -19.38 -9.19 -4.04
CA PRO A 42 -20.29 -8.06 -3.80
C PRO A 42 -21.73 -8.51 -3.51
N GLU A 43 -22.20 -9.54 -4.21
CA GLU A 43 -23.55 -10.09 -4.02
C GLU A 43 -23.68 -10.77 -2.65
N ALA A 44 -22.70 -11.56 -2.24
CA ALA A 44 -22.67 -12.18 -0.92
C ALA A 44 -22.74 -11.13 0.20
N LEU A 45 -21.93 -10.07 0.13
CA LEU A 45 -21.93 -8.99 1.10
C LEU A 45 -23.28 -8.25 1.15
N LEU A 46 -23.89 -8.02 0.00
CA LEU A 46 -25.20 -7.38 -0.10
C LEU A 46 -26.30 -8.27 0.51
N GLN A 47 -26.27 -9.57 0.25
CA GLN A 47 -27.26 -10.51 0.82
C GLN A 47 -27.15 -10.59 2.34
N ILE A 48 -25.95 -10.71 2.88
CA ILE A 48 -25.73 -10.67 4.33
C ILE A 48 -26.26 -9.37 4.91
N ASN A 49 -25.90 -8.23 4.32
CA ASN A 49 -26.40 -6.94 4.79
C ASN A 49 -27.94 -6.85 4.76
N THR A 50 -28.56 -7.35 3.69
CA THR A 50 -30.03 -7.32 3.54
C THR A 50 -30.73 -8.15 4.62
N LEU A 51 -30.17 -9.30 4.98
CA LEU A 51 -30.79 -10.24 5.92
C LEU A 51 -30.43 -9.97 7.39
N THR A 52 -29.23 -9.41 7.64
CA THR A 52 -28.71 -9.25 9.00
C THR A 52 -28.49 -7.81 9.43
N GLY A 53 -28.50 -6.86 8.49
CA GLY A 53 -28.09 -5.48 8.73
C GLY A 53 -26.59 -5.27 8.89
N SER A 54 -25.78 -6.34 8.79
CA SER A 54 -24.32 -6.26 8.97
C SER A 54 -23.65 -5.40 7.91
N ARG A 55 -22.65 -4.62 8.33
CA ARG A 55 -21.81 -3.82 7.42
C ARG A 55 -20.36 -4.21 7.62
N PHE A 56 -19.56 -4.08 6.57
CA PHE A 56 -18.22 -4.59 6.50
C PHE A 56 -17.19 -3.48 6.46
N VAL A 57 -16.07 -3.69 7.15
CA VAL A 57 -14.82 -2.96 6.94
C VAL A 57 -13.98 -3.81 5.99
N VAL A 58 -13.63 -3.25 4.84
CA VAL A 58 -12.84 -3.94 3.80
C VAL A 58 -11.44 -3.35 3.79
N ILE A 59 -10.44 -4.19 4.06
CA ILE A 59 -9.03 -3.83 4.02
C ILE A 59 -8.38 -4.61 2.88
N VAL A 60 -7.76 -3.89 1.95
CA VAL A 60 -7.03 -4.49 0.81
C VAL A 60 -5.60 -3.99 0.86
N ASP A 61 -4.69 -4.86 1.24
CA ASP A 61 -3.27 -4.57 1.22
C ASP A 61 -2.66 -4.89 -0.15
N GLU A 62 -1.76 -4.01 -0.61
CA GLU A 62 -1.14 -4.09 -1.94
C GLU A 62 -2.18 -4.23 -3.07
N TRP A 63 -3.19 -3.32 -3.08
CA TRP A 63 -4.28 -3.34 -4.05
C TRP A 63 -3.79 -3.32 -5.51
N ASP A 64 -2.62 -2.75 -5.76
CA ASP A 64 -2.08 -2.47 -7.08
C ASP A 64 -1.13 -3.56 -7.62
N VAL A 65 -0.93 -4.65 -6.89
CA VAL A 65 0.06 -5.68 -7.26
C VAL A 65 -0.19 -6.26 -8.64
N LEU A 66 -1.44 -6.60 -8.98
CA LEU A 66 -1.78 -7.14 -10.30
C LEU A 66 -1.67 -6.10 -11.44
N ILE A 67 -1.56 -4.82 -11.11
CA ILE A 67 -1.36 -3.73 -12.07
C ILE A 67 0.14 -3.48 -12.30
N ARG A 68 0.95 -3.67 -11.25
CA ARG A 68 2.40 -3.51 -11.28
C ARG A 68 3.14 -4.76 -11.80
N ASP A 69 2.54 -5.93 -11.60
CA ASP A 69 3.16 -7.20 -11.94
C ASP A 69 3.31 -7.34 -13.46
N GLU A 70 4.55 -7.50 -13.92
CA GLU A 70 4.86 -7.70 -15.34
C GLU A 70 4.27 -9.01 -15.88
N ALA A 71 4.00 -9.99 -15.02
CA ALA A 71 3.35 -11.25 -15.39
C ALA A 71 1.85 -11.09 -15.67
N SER A 72 1.24 -9.98 -15.21
CA SER A 72 -0.18 -9.68 -15.42
C SER A 72 -0.39 -9.01 -16.77
N ASP A 73 -1.03 -9.70 -17.70
CA ASP A 73 -1.43 -9.12 -18.97
C ASP A 73 -2.58 -8.10 -18.82
N LEU A 74 -2.88 -7.35 -19.87
CA LEU A 74 -3.92 -6.33 -19.86
C LEU A 74 -5.32 -6.90 -19.53
N LYS A 75 -5.59 -8.15 -19.88
CA LYS A 75 -6.88 -8.79 -19.62
C LYS A 75 -7.03 -9.10 -18.14
N VAL A 76 -5.98 -9.60 -17.49
CA VAL A 76 -5.95 -9.83 -16.03
C VAL A 76 -6.14 -8.52 -15.28
N GLN A 77 -5.41 -7.47 -15.67
CA GLN A 77 -5.55 -6.14 -15.09
C GLN A 77 -6.98 -5.61 -15.22
N GLU A 78 -7.60 -5.76 -16.40
CA GLU A 78 -8.97 -5.31 -16.64
C GLU A 78 -9.99 -6.09 -15.79
N GLN A 79 -9.84 -7.42 -15.70
CA GLN A 79 -10.69 -8.26 -14.83
C GLN A 79 -10.59 -7.83 -13.37
N TYR A 80 -9.38 -7.57 -12.89
CA TYR A 80 -9.16 -7.12 -11.53
C TYR A 80 -9.74 -5.72 -11.26
N ILE A 81 -9.56 -4.77 -12.18
CA ILE A 81 -10.17 -3.44 -12.06
C ILE A 81 -11.69 -3.53 -12.06
N ASN A 82 -12.28 -4.41 -12.88
CA ASN A 82 -13.72 -4.64 -12.89
C ASN A 82 -14.23 -5.25 -11.58
N PHE A 83 -13.45 -6.14 -10.98
CA PHE A 83 -13.74 -6.66 -9.64
C PHE A 83 -13.74 -5.53 -8.59
N LEU A 84 -12.70 -4.70 -8.54
CA LEU A 84 -12.64 -3.55 -7.62
C LEU A 84 -13.79 -2.56 -7.86
N ARG A 85 -14.16 -2.34 -9.12
CA ARG A 85 -15.31 -1.50 -9.47
C ARG A 85 -16.60 -2.10 -8.92
N GLY A 86 -16.83 -3.39 -9.07
CA GLY A 86 -17.97 -4.10 -8.52
C GLY A 86 -18.03 -4.03 -7.00
N MET A 87 -16.89 -4.14 -6.34
CA MET A 87 -16.79 -4.05 -4.88
C MET A 87 -17.11 -2.66 -4.32
N PHE A 88 -16.65 -1.59 -4.98
CA PHE A 88 -16.61 -0.27 -4.34
C PHE A 88 -17.42 0.81 -5.03
N LYS A 89 -17.89 0.62 -6.28
CA LYS A 89 -18.56 1.67 -7.04
C LYS A 89 -20.06 1.41 -7.21
N GLY A 90 -20.83 2.48 -7.14
CA GLY A 90 -22.29 2.43 -7.29
C GLY A 90 -23.02 2.55 -5.96
N SER A 91 -24.36 2.40 -6.01
CA SER A 91 -25.21 2.54 -4.82
C SER A 91 -25.27 1.28 -3.94
N ALA A 92 -25.02 0.10 -4.50
CA ALA A 92 -25.07 -1.15 -3.73
C ALA A 92 -23.96 -1.23 -2.65
N PRO A 93 -22.69 -0.94 -2.95
CA PRO A 93 -21.62 -0.95 -1.94
C PRO A 93 -21.88 -0.04 -0.73
N THR A 94 -22.57 1.09 -0.92
CA THR A 94 -22.87 2.00 0.20
C THR A 94 -23.77 1.40 1.28
N LYS A 95 -24.49 0.33 0.95
CA LYS A 95 -25.35 -0.39 1.89
C LYS A 95 -24.55 -1.28 2.83
N TYR A 96 -23.61 -2.05 2.29
CA TYR A 96 -22.88 -3.07 3.04
C TYR A 96 -21.46 -2.68 3.42
N ILE A 97 -20.82 -1.69 2.78
CA ILE A 97 -19.50 -1.21 3.20
C ILE A 97 -19.64 -0.07 4.21
N GLN A 98 -19.04 -0.26 5.38
CA GLN A 98 -18.88 0.79 6.40
C GLN A 98 -17.64 1.62 6.15
N LEU A 99 -16.52 0.96 5.82
CA LEU A 99 -15.24 1.56 5.51
C LEU A 99 -14.49 0.67 4.52
N ALA A 100 -13.77 1.28 3.59
CA ALA A 100 -12.79 0.58 2.77
C ALA A 100 -11.44 1.28 2.89
N TYR A 101 -10.38 0.50 3.12
CA TYR A 101 -9.01 0.97 3.25
C TYR A 101 -8.11 0.15 2.31
N LEU A 102 -7.47 0.84 1.37
CA LEU A 102 -6.62 0.22 0.37
C LEU A 102 -5.20 0.78 0.53
N THR A 103 -4.20 -0.10 0.59
CA THR A 103 -2.79 0.28 0.55
C THR A 103 -2.15 -0.16 -0.76
N GLY A 104 -1.15 0.58 -1.23
CA GLY A 104 -0.43 0.27 -2.45
C GLY A 104 0.64 1.31 -2.78
N ILE A 105 1.40 1.05 -3.82
CA ILE A 105 2.48 1.93 -4.30
C ILE A 105 1.96 2.88 -5.37
N LEU A 106 1.06 2.40 -6.25
CA LEU A 106 0.51 3.20 -7.34
C LEU A 106 -0.60 4.13 -6.85
N PRO A 107 -0.65 5.37 -7.34
CA PRO A 107 -1.79 6.23 -7.10
C PRO A 107 -3.05 5.70 -7.80
N ILE A 108 -4.19 5.77 -7.12
CA ILE A 108 -5.49 5.31 -7.64
C ILE A 108 -5.95 6.11 -8.87
N LYS A 109 -5.47 7.33 -9.03
CA LYS A 109 -5.94 8.30 -10.06
C LYS A 109 -5.37 8.08 -11.46
N ARG A 110 -4.88 6.92 -11.82
CA ARG A 110 -4.37 6.68 -13.18
C ARG A 110 -5.44 6.32 -14.20
N GLU A 111 -5.13 6.58 -15.48
CA GLU A 111 -6.07 6.59 -16.62
C GLU A 111 -7.06 5.42 -16.70
N LYS A 112 -6.64 4.19 -16.39
CA LYS A 112 -7.53 3.03 -16.44
C LYS A 112 -8.29 2.76 -15.13
N THR A 113 -7.72 3.15 -14.00
CA THR A 113 -8.31 2.95 -12.66
C THR A 113 -9.11 4.16 -12.18
N GLN A 114 -8.88 5.34 -12.73
CA GLN A 114 -9.50 6.59 -12.29
C GLN A 114 -11.04 6.53 -12.28
N SER A 115 -11.64 5.91 -13.28
CA SER A 115 -13.10 5.77 -13.32
C SER A 115 -13.65 4.67 -12.40
N ALA A 116 -12.80 3.73 -11.96
CA ALA A 116 -13.21 2.61 -11.11
C ALA A 116 -13.21 2.93 -9.62
N LEU A 117 -12.27 3.75 -9.16
CA LEU A 117 -11.98 3.99 -7.74
C LEU A 117 -11.94 5.49 -7.38
N ASN A 118 -12.64 6.35 -8.12
CA ASN A 118 -12.66 7.81 -7.91
C ASN A 118 -13.40 8.26 -6.64
N ASN A 119 -14.04 7.35 -5.93
CA ASN A 119 -14.74 7.58 -4.68
C ASN A 119 -13.83 7.45 -3.43
N PHE A 120 -12.56 7.08 -3.62
CA PHE A 120 -11.59 7.01 -2.54
C PHE A 120 -10.92 8.36 -2.29
N ARG A 121 -10.65 8.65 -1.01
CA ARG A 121 -9.77 9.74 -0.59
C ARG A 121 -8.35 9.19 -0.53
N GLU A 122 -7.46 9.81 -1.28
CA GLU A 122 -6.07 9.37 -1.39
C GLU A 122 -5.17 10.10 -0.39
N PHE A 123 -4.27 9.34 0.20
CA PHE A 123 -3.21 9.78 1.09
C PHE A 123 -1.88 9.26 0.54
N THR A 124 -0.86 10.08 0.52
CA THR A 124 0.47 9.73 -0.02
C THR A 124 1.56 10.19 0.94
N MET A 125 2.79 9.71 0.77
CA MET A 125 3.95 10.20 1.53
C MET A 125 4.16 11.71 1.38
N ILE A 126 3.78 12.29 0.24
CA ILE A 126 3.89 13.74 -0.02
C ILE A 126 2.71 14.50 0.62
N SER A 127 1.54 13.86 0.74
CA SER A 127 0.32 14.45 1.31
C SER A 127 -0.36 13.48 2.26
N PRO A 128 0.27 13.15 3.39
CA PRO A 128 -0.23 12.15 4.34
C PRO A 128 -1.39 12.65 5.20
N LYS A 129 -1.56 13.98 5.31
CA LYS A 129 -2.63 14.62 6.08
C LYS A 129 -2.72 14.04 7.50
N GLU A 130 -3.93 13.60 7.92
CA GLU A 130 -4.20 12.99 9.22
C GLU A 130 -3.50 11.65 9.46
N PHE A 131 -3.01 10.98 8.41
CA PHE A 131 -2.28 9.70 8.54
C PHE A 131 -0.78 9.85 8.78
N ALA A 132 -0.24 11.07 8.77
CA ALA A 132 1.20 11.31 8.91
C ALA A 132 1.84 10.55 10.09
N LYS A 133 1.19 10.53 11.24
CA LYS A 133 1.68 9.88 12.46
C LYS A 133 1.51 8.35 12.49
N TYR A 134 0.84 7.76 11.49
CA TYR A 134 0.56 6.31 11.44
C TYR A 134 1.34 5.57 10.36
N ILE A 135 2.17 6.28 9.57
CA ILE A 135 2.92 5.67 8.45
C ILE A 135 4.18 4.95 8.95
N GLY A 136 4.73 5.38 10.08
CA GLY A 136 5.89 4.79 10.72
C GLY A 136 5.89 5.12 12.21
N PHE A 137 7.00 4.92 12.89
CA PHE A 137 7.12 5.35 14.29
C PHE A 137 7.36 6.85 14.38
N THR A 138 6.63 7.52 15.26
CA THR A 138 6.88 8.91 15.64
C THR A 138 8.14 9.04 16.51
N GLU A 139 8.73 10.22 16.59
CA GLU A 139 9.89 10.47 17.47
C GLU A 139 9.60 10.10 18.93
N GLU A 140 8.40 10.39 19.42
CA GLU A 140 7.97 10.05 20.78
C GLU A 140 7.94 8.52 21.00
N GLU A 141 7.37 7.78 20.04
CA GLU A 141 7.34 6.31 20.12
C GLU A 141 8.74 5.72 20.08
N VAL A 142 9.63 6.23 19.19
CA VAL A 142 11.02 5.76 19.12
C VAL A 142 11.77 6.04 20.41
N ARG A 143 11.59 7.21 21.01
CA ARG A 143 12.19 7.57 22.31
C ARG A 143 11.76 6.58 23.40
N ASN A 144 10.47 6.30 23.50
CA ASN A 144 9.93 5.35 24.47
C ASN A 144 10.45 3.93 24.23
N LEU A 145 10.58 3.52 22.99
CA LEU A 145 11.16 2.21 22.63
C LEU A 145 12.66 2.16 22.97
N CYS A 146 13.41 3.22 22.74
CA CYS A 146 14.82 3.29 23.11
C CYS A 146 15.01 3.15 24.63
N ASP A 147 14.19 3.80 25.43
CA ASP A 147 14.21 3.68 26.90
C ASP A 147 13.91 2.24 27.31
N GLN A 148 12.86 1.63 26.74
CA GLN A 148 12.44 0.27 27.05
C GLN A 148 13.51 -0.78 26.67
N TYR A 149 14.17 -0.60 25.53
CA TYR A 149 15.16 -1.55 25.01
C TYR A 149 16.61 -1.16 25.37
N HIS A 150 16.82 -0.12 26.18
CA HIS A 150 18.15 0.38 26.57
C HIS A 150 19.05 0.68 25.34
N CYS A 151 18.55 1.48 24.43
CA CYS A 151 19.25 1.94 23.24
C CYS A 151 19.41 3.47 23.27
N ASP A 152 20.53 3.98 22.78
CA ASP A 152 20.75 5.43 22.72
C ASP A 152 19.87 6.07 21.67
N PHE A 153 18.91 6.88 22.11
CA PHE A 153 17.99 7.58 21.23
C PHE A 153 18.68 8.54 20.26
N GLU A 154 19.69 9.30 20.71
CA GLU A 154 20.37 10.27 19.86
C GLU A 154 21.16 9.57 18.73
N GLU A 155 21.67 8.37 19.00
CA GLU A 155 22.29 7.55 17.99
C GLU A 155 21.26 6.94 17.02
N VAL A 156 20.12 6.45 17.51
CA VAL A 156 19.00 5.97 16.68
C VAL A 156 18.48 7.11 15.77
N LYS A 157 18.35 8.32 16.33
CA LYS A 157 17.96 9.50 15.58
C LYS A 157 18.94 9.80 14.46
N ARG A 158 20.24 9.84 14.77
CA ARG A 158 21.28 10.12 13.77
C ARG A 158 21.30 9.14 12.59
N TRP A 159 20.97 7.86 12.86
CA TRP A 159 20.99 6.81 11.85
C TRP A 159 19.68 6.68 11.06
N TYR A 160 18.54 6.86 11.71
CA TYR A 160 17.24 6.44 11.17
C TYR A 160 16.18 7.54 11.10
N ASP A 161 16.48 8.76 11.54
CA ASP A 161 15.63 9.91 11.32
C ASP A 161 15.66 10.29 9.84
N GLY A 162 14.54 10.20 9.15
CA GLY A 162 14.57 10.36 7.70
C GLY A 162 13.38 11.04 7.07
N TYR A 163 12.25 11.13 7.76
CA TYR A 163 11.01 11.63 7.13
C TYR A 163 10.32 12.67 7.99
N LEU A 164 10.15 13.88 7.45
CA LEU A 164 9.26 14.89 8.02
C LEU A 164 7.94 14.87 7.25
N LEU A 165 6.89 14.30 7.87
CA LEU A 165 5.56 14.17 7.29
C LEU A 165 4.60 15.16 7.96
N GLY A 166 4.36 16.30 7.31
CA GLY A 166 3.65 17.41 7.94
C GLY A 166 4.46 18.00 9.10
N SER A 167 3.98 17.84 10.32
CA SER A 167 4.68 18.24 11.56
C SER A 167 5.31 17.08 12.33
N TYR A 168 5.23 15.85 11.80
CA TYR A 168 5.71 14.65 12.49
C TYR A 168 7.03 14.19 11.91
N GLN A 169 8.02 14.01 12.79
CA GLN A 169 9.22 13.27 12.49
C GLN A 169 8.88 11.77 12.56
N VAL A 170 9.12 11.05 11.45
CA VAL A 170 8.70 9.67 11.28
C VAL A 170 9.89 8.80 10.90
N TYR A 171 10.04 7.69 11.60
CA TYR A 171 11.13 6.74 11.47
C TYR A 171 10.66 5.47 10.78
N ASN A 172 11.55 4.86 9.99
CA ASN A 172 11.25 3.57 9.35
C ASN A 172 11.14 2.47 10.42
N PRO A 173 9.98 1.78 10.52
CA PRO A 173 9.75 0.78 11.58
C PRO A 173 10.75 -0.37 11.54
N LYS A 174 11.10 -0.89 10.35
CA LYS A 174 12.06 -1.98 10.22
C LYS A 174 13.41 -1.59 10.79
N ALA A 175 13.94 -0.44 10.41
CA ALA A 175 15.25 0.01 10.87
C ALA A 175 15.27 0.20 12.39
N VAL A 176 14.23 0.79 12.96
CA VAL A 176 14.11 0.97 14.41
C VAL A 176 14.03 -0.37 15.13
N ILE A 177 13.19 -1.31 14.69
CA ILE A 177 13.05 -2.62 15.32
C ILE A 177 14.38 -3.39 15.27
N GLU A 178 15.04 -3.41 14.12
CA GLU A 178 16.30 -4.15 13.96
C GLU A 178 17.39 -3.60 14.89
N VAL A 179 17.59 -2.29 14.97
CA VAL A 179 18.61 -1.72 15.86
C VAL A 179 18.29 -1.96 17.34
N LEU A 180 17.00 -1.91 17.72
CA LEU A 180 16.60 -2.17 19.10
C LEU A 180 16.87 -3.64 19.52
N LEU A 181 16.72 -4.58 18.59
CA LEU A 181 16.94 -6.00 18.82
C LEU A 181 18.42 -6.39 18.70
N CYS A 182 19.09 -5.97 17.64
CA CYS A 182 20.46 -6.39 17.32
C CYS A 182 21.54 -5.53 18.00
N LYS A 183 21.20 -4.31 18.46
CA LYS A 183 22.11 -3.33 19.05
C LYS A 183 23.28 -2.93 18.11
N GLN A 184 23.06 -3.05 16.79
CA GLN A 184 24.05 -2.69 15.79
C GLN A 184 23.47 -1.59 14.91
N PHE A 185 24.26 -0.53 14.70
CA PHE A 185 23.88 0.58 13.84
C PHE A 185 24.42 0.35 12.43
N GLN A 186 23.52 0.10 11.50
CA GLN A 186 23.82 -0.16 10.09
C GLN A 186 22.65 0.22 9.20
N SER A 187 22.84 0.17 7.88
CA SER A 187 21.77 0.46 6.92
C SER A 187 20.86 -0.76 6.73
N TYR A 188 19.79 -0.85 7.51
CA TYR A 188 18.78 -1.89 7.33
C TYR A 188 17.85 -1.66 6.14
N TRP A 189 17.84 -0.46 5.58
CA TRP A 189 17.02 -0.12 4.43
C TRP A 189 17.49 -0.83 3.16
N SER A 190 18.79 -0.99 2.98
CA SER A 190 19.38 -1.66 1.81
C SER A 190 19.08 -3.17 1.74
N GLU A 191 18.63 -3.77 2.83
CA GLU A 191 18.26 -5.19 2.92
C GLU A 191 16.79 -5.46 2.55
N THR A 192 16.05 -4.43 2.13
CA THR A 192 14.65 -4.57 1.75
C THR A 192 14.50 -4.77 0.24
N ALA A 193 13.48 -5.54 -0.18
CA ALA A 193 13.14 -5.72 -1.59
C ALA A 193 12.90 -4.37 -2.32
N SER A 194 12.51 -3.33 -1.59
CA SER A 194 12.37 -1.96 -2.11
C SER A 194 13.68 -1.38 -2.65
N TYR A 195 14.83 -1.76 -2.10
CA TYR A 195 16.13 -1.30 -2.59
C TYR A 195 16.39 -1.80 -4.01
N GLU A 196 16.17 -3.08 -4.27
CA GLU A 196 16.37 -3.67 -5.60
C GLU A 196 15.43 -3.04 -6.64
N THR A 197 14.24 -2.65 -6.24
CA THR A 197 13.26 -1.96 -7.11
C THR A 197 13.69 -0.54 -7.43
N VAL A 198 14.36 0.16 -6.52
CA VAL A 198 14.77 1.56 -6.69
C VAL A 198 16.05 1.70 -7.49
N VAL A 199 17.03 0.79 -7.33
CA VAL A 199 18.33 0.85 -8.02
C VAL A 199 18.22 1.02 -9.54
N PRO A 200 17.37 0.27 -10.27
CA PRO A 200 17.20 0.46 -11.71
C PRO A 200 16.62 1.83 -12.11
N LEU A 201 15.97 2.54 -11.17
CA LEU A 201 15.38 3.86 -11.40
C LEU A 201 16.41 5.00 -11.21
N ILE A 202 17.55 4.72 -10.56
CA ILE A 202 18.62 5.70 -10.36
C ILE A 202 19.50 5.68 -11.62
N ASN A 203 19.05 6.35 -12.67
CA ASN A 203 19.86 6.56 -13.86
C ASN A 203 20.56 7.91 -13.80
N MET A 204 21.89 7.89 -13.62
CA MET A 204 22.71 9.09 -13.50
C MET A 204 22.78 9.92 -14.78
N ASP A 205 22.33 9.39 -15.91
CA ASP A 205 22.24 10.09 -17.21
C ASP A 205 21.01 11.00 -17.31
N TYR A 206 20.05 10.88 -16.38
CA TYR A 206 18.93 11.84 -16.34
C TYR A 206 19.42 13.25 -16.06
N HIS A 207 18.97 14.18 -16.90
CA HIS A 207 19.38 15.58 -16.82
C HIS A 207 19.06 16.17 -15.42
N GLY A 208 20.12 16.58 -14.72
CA GLY A 208 20.03 17.20 -13.39
C GLY A 208 20.02 16.22 -12.22
N LEU A 209 19.79 14.91 -12.42
CA LEU A 209 19.75 13.94 -11.30
C LEU A 209 21.10 13.86 -10.58
N LYS A 210 22.19 13.75 -11.33
CA LYS A 210 23.54 13.69 -10.75
C LYS A 210 23.85 14.94 -9.91
N THR A 211 23.52 16.13 -10.42
CA THR A 211 23.72 17.39 -9.71
C THR A 211 22.89 17.43 -8.44
N ALA A 212 21.59 17.08 -8.52
CA ALA A 212 20.71 17.05 -7.37
C ALA A 212 21.19 16.07 -6.29
N LEU A 213 21.69 14.91 -6.68
CA LEU A 213 22.25 13.93 -5.72
C LEU A 213 23.51 14.47 -5.05
N ILE A 214 24.42 15.13 -5.78
CA ILE A 214 25.64 15.74 -5.22
C ILE A 214 25.26 16.86 -4.24
N GLU A 215 24.30 17.71 -4.59
CA GLU A 215 23.78 18.76 -3.72
C GLU A 215 23.19 18.19 -2.42
N MET A 216 22.34 17.16 -2.50
CA MET A 216 21.79 16.49 -1.33
C MET A 216 22.87 15.84 -0.46
N LEU A 217 23.85 15.18 -1.05
CA LEU A 217 24.97 14.59 -0.32
C LEU A 217 25.87 15.64 0.37
N SER A 218 25.91 16.87 -0.15
CA SER A 218 26.57 18.01 0.50
C SER A 218 25.74 18.68 1.60
N GLY A 219 24.54 18.18 1.87
CA GLY A 219 23.60 18.74 2.86
C GLY A 219 22.70 19.86 2.33
N ALA A 220 22.72 20.14 1.03
CA ALA A 220 21.84 21.12 0.42
C ALA A 220 20.43 20.56 0.21
N SER A 221 19.43 21.44 0.23
CA SER A 221 18.04 21.08 -0.08
C SER A 221 17.78 21.19 -1.58
N VAL A 222 17.23 20.14 -2.18
CA VAL A 222 16.84 20.12 -3.58
C VAL A 222 15.32 20.18 -3.68
N LYS A 223 14.82 21.13 -4.47
CA LYS A 223 13.38 21.26 -4.72
C LYS A 223 12.94 20.29 -5.81
N VAL A 224 12.05 19.38 -5.49
CA VAL A 224 11.49 18.39 -6.43
C VAL A 224 10.05 18.80 -6.80
N ASN A 225 9.73 18.76 -8.10
CA ASN A 225 8.36 18.93 -8.56
C ASN A 225 7.58 17.63 -8.38
N THR A 226 6.70 17.61 -7.38
CA THR A 226 5.89 16.44 -7.05
C THR A 226 4.57 16.36 -7.82
N LEU A 227 4.19 17.39 -8.57
CA LEU A 227 2.94 17.42 -9.34
C LEU A 227 2.97 16.50 -10.56
N THR A 228 4.17 16.28 -11.11
CA THR A 228 4.39 15.39 -12.25
C THR A 228 4.94 14.03 -11.85
N PHE A 229 5.03 13.78 -10.55
CA PHE A 229 5.55 12.52 -10.03
C PHE A 229 4.64 11.36 -10.42
N GLN A 230 5.17 10.47 -11.24
CA GLN A 230 4.50 9.25 -11.69
C GLN A 230 5.38 8.06 -11.31
N ASN A 231 4.83 7.12 -10.53
CA ASN A 231 5.52 5.87 -10.17
C ASN A 231 5.50 4.86 -11.34
N ASP A 232 5.58 5.32 -12.58
CA ASP A 232 5.49 4.46 -13.76
C ASP A 232 6.86 4.19 -14.32
N ILE A 233 7.34 2.97 -14.14
CA ILE A 233 8.61 2.50 -14.69
C ILE A 233 8.66 2.66 -16.21
N ALA A 234 7.53 2.49 -16.90
CA ALA A 234 7.44 2.66 -18.35
C ALA A 234 7.68 4.11 -18.81
N ASN A 235 7.31 5.11 -17.99
CA ASN A 235 7.53 6.53 -18.29
C ASN A 235 8.93 7.03 -17.87
N ILE A 236 9.66 6.27 -17.08
CA ILE A 236 11.05 6.61 -16.69
C ILE A 236 12.05 6.20 -17.78
N ARG A 237 11.67 5.28 -18.67
CA ARG A 237 12.52 4.80 -19.78
C ARG A 237 12.37 5.60 -21.08
N ASN A 238 11.45 6.56 -21.15
CA ASN A 238 11.24 7.50 -22.26
C ASN A 238 11.58 8.92 -21.84
#